data_1c0e0c7e07a2a5873fd4ead47b7e7066
#
_entry.id   1c0e0c7e07a2a5873fd4ead47b7e7066
#
_cell.length_a   1.000
_cell.length_b   1.000
_cell.length_c   1.000
_cell.angle_alpha   90.00
_cell.angle_beta   90.00
_cell.angle_gamma   90.00
#
_symmetry.space_group_name_H-M   'P 1'
#
loop_
_entity.id
_entity.type
_entity.pdbx_description
1 polymer ?
#
loop_
_entity_poly.entity_id
_entity_poly.type
_entity_poly.pdbx_seq_one_letter_code
_entity_poly.pdbx_strand_id
1 'polypeptide(L)'
;MLSLAIPALIIGVGVILIFVSRYSVTLRQRIDRLNKIFLETLEGVRVIRAFNRQGKEMERFSQANGELASMTILSGRVTALLMPVIQVIFGVTTAAVMGMGSWYVSAGEMAVGDLVANSQYISMILAAIMMLALVIMLFPVSYACAKRIAEVLNTESSIK
;
A
#
# COMPACT_ATOMS: atom_id res chain seq x y z
N MET A 1 6.12 26.13 -10.80
CA MET A 1 5.74 24.86 -11.40
C MET A 1 5.88 23.69 -10.41
N LEU A 2 7.05 23.45 -9.86
CA LEU A 2 7.27 22.45 -8.79
C LEU A 2 6.34 22.62 -7.59
N SER A 3 5.99 23.84 -7.23
CA SER A 3 5.08 24.16 -6.12
C SER A 3 3.63 23.65 -6.31
N LEU A 4 3.23 23.36 -7.54
CA LEU A 4 1.92 22.80 -7.85
C LEU A 4 1.96 21.27 -8.00
N ALA A 5 3.05 20.72 -8.50
CA ALA A 5 3.23 19.30 -8.73
C ALA A 5 3.36 18.51 -7.40
N ILE A 6 4.09 19.06 -6.42
CA ILE A 6 4.29 18.42 -5.12
C ILE A 6 2.95 18.25 -4.36
N PRO A 7 2.10 19.29 -4.19
CA PRO A 7 0.80 19.10 -3.57
C PRO A 7 -0.11 18.14 -4.32
N ALA A 8 -0.12 18.16 -5.65
CA ALA A 8 -0.91 17.24 -6.46
C ALA A 8 -0.50 15.78 -6.23
N LEU A 9 0.80 15.50 -6.13
CA LEU A 9 1.31 14.18 -5.79
C LEU A 9 0.93 13.74 -4.37
N ILE A 10 1.12 14.61 -3.38
CA ILE A 10 0.79 14.33 -1.98
C ILE A 10 -0.70 14.01 -1.85
N ILE A 11 -1.56 14.80 -2.50
CA ILE A 11 -3.01 14.57 -2.49
C ILE A 11 -3.35 13.26 -3.20
N GLY A 12 -2.82 13.01 -4.41
CA GLY A 12 -3.09 11.81 -5.17
C GLY A 12 -2.68 10.52 -4.44
N VAL A 13 -1.47 10.51 -3.92
CA VAL A 13 -0.96 9.38 -3.12
C VAL A 13 -1.72 9.26 -1.80
N GLY A 14 -1.98 10.37 -1.11
CA GLY A 14 -2.70 10.39 0.16
C GLY A 14 -4.12 9.82 0.05
N VAL A 15 -4.87 10.19 -0.99
CA VAL A 15 -6.21 9.65 -1.26
C VAL A 15 -6.14 8.13 -1.45
N ILE A 16 -5.21 7.64 -2.25
CA ILE A 16 -5.08 6.19 -2.48
C ILE A 16 -4.70 5.47 -1.19
N LEU A 17 -3.78 6.00 -0.40
CA LEU A 17 -3.38 5.41 0.88
C LEU A 17 -4.55 5.32 1.88
N ILE A 18 -5.44 6.30 1.92
CA ILE A 18 -6.66 6.26 2.74
C ILE A 18 -7.58 5.11 2.28
N PHE A 19 -7.77 4.93 0.98
CA PHE A 19 -8.55 3.81 0.47
C PHE A 19 -7.89 2.46 0.79
N VAL A 20 -6.60 2.32 0.53
CA VAL A 20 -5.84 1.09 0.85
C VAL A 20 -5.92 0.75 2.32
N SER A 21 -5.80 1.72 3.23
CA SER A 21 -5.90 1.48 4.67
C SER A 21 -7.28 0.97 5.09
N ARG A 22 -8.36 1.52 4.54
CA ARG A 22 -9.74 1.04 4.80
C ARG A 22 -9.93 -0.40 4.34
N TYR A 23 -9.50 -0.74 3.12
CA TYR A 23 -9.60 -2.10 2.61
C TYR A 23 -8.72 -3.09 3.39
N SER A 24 -7.57 -2.67 3.88
CA SER A 24 -6.67 -3.50 4.68
C SER A 24 -7.30 -3.95 6.00
N VAL A 25 -8.07 -3.09 6.66
CA VAL A 25 -8.79 -3.45 7.91
C VAL A 25 -9.85 -4.52 7.61
N THR A 26 -10.66 -4.31 6.58
CA THR A 26 -11.69 -5.29 6.20
C THR A 26 -11.07 -6.61 5.76
N LEU A 27 -9.96 -6.57 5.04
CA LEU A 27 -9.23 -7.77 4.61
C LEU A 27 -8.74 -8.59 5.81
N ARG A 28 -8.18 -7.95 6.83
CA ARG A 28 -7.78 -8.63 8.08
C ARG A 28 -8.95 -9.34 8.75
N GLN A 29 -10.10 -8.67 8.87
CA GLN A 29 -11.30 -9.28 9.44
C GLN A 29 -11.77 -10.52 8.66
N ARG A 30 -11.62 -10.52 7.33
CA ARG A 30 -11.96 -11.70 6.51
C ARG A 30 -10.96 -12.83 6.68
N ILE A 31 -9.67 -12.52 6.82
CA ILE A 31 -8.62 -13.51 7.15
C ILE A 31 -8.90 -14.13 8.51
N ASP A 32 -9.19 -13.32 9.53
CA ASP A 32 -9.45 -13.80 10.88
C ASP A 32 -10.70 -14.71 10.91
N ARG A 33 -11.75 -14.34 10.16
CA ARG A 33 -12.95 -15.18 10.00
C ARG A 33 -12.64 -16.53 9.34
N LEU A 34 -11.84 -16.54 8.28
CA LEU A 34 -11.43 -17.76 7.60
C LEU A 34 -10.61 -18.66 8.52
N ASN A 35 -9.62 -18.07 9.22
CA ASN A 35 -8.80 -18.79 10.18
C ASN A 35 -9.64 -19.39 11.32
N LYS A 36 -10.62 -18.64 11.83
CA LYS A 36 -11.54 -19.14 12.84
C LYS A 36 -12.33 -20.36 12.34
N ILE A 37 -12.91 -20.30 11.15
CA ILE A 37 -13.64 -21.43 10.54
C ILE A 37 -12.70 -22.64 10.38
N PHE A 38 -11.46 -22.40 9.96
CA PHE A 38 -10.46 -23.45 9.78
C PHE A 38 -10.11 -24.12 11.11
N LEU A 39 -9.87 -23.37 12.16
CA LEU A 39 -9.58 -23.89 13.50
C LEU A 39 -10.79 -24.68 14.07
N GLU A 40 -12.01 -24.14 13.98
CA GLU A 40 -13.23 -24.80 14.39
C GLU A 40 -13.41 -26.15 13.65
N THR A 41 -13.08 -26.21 12.36
CA THR A 41 -13.16 -27.45 11.55
C THR A 41 -12.12 -28.47 12.00
N LEU A 42 -10.90 -28.03 12.31
CA LEU A 42 -9.83 -28.92 12.80
C LEU A 42 -10.16 -29.50 14.17
N GLU A 43 -10.62 -28.68 15.10
CA GLU A 43 -11.01 -29.12 16.45
C GLU A 43 -12.23 -30.05 16.41
N GLY A 44 -13.21 -29.72 15.56
CA GLY A 44 -14.45 -30.48 15.39
C GLY A 44 -14.41 -31.63 14.43
N VAL A 45 -13.27 -32.00 13.84
CA VAL A 45 -13.18 -32.95 12.71
C VAL A 45 -13.81 -34.31 13.04
N ARG A 46 -13.68 -34.79 14.27
CA ARG A 46 -14.27 -36.09 14.70
C ARG A 46 -15.79 -36.02 14.72
N VAL A 47 -16.35 -34.92 15.23
CA VAL A 47 -17.79 -34.68 15.29
C VAL A 47 -18.36 -34.45 13.89
N ILE A 48 -17.69 -33.69 13.04
CA ILE A 48 -18.10 -33.43 11.66
C ILE A 48 -18.19 -34.76 10.87
N ARG A 49 -17.22 -35.66 11.07
CA ARG A 49 -17.23 -37.00 10.45
C ARG A 49 -18.33 -37.89 11.01
N ALA A 50 -18.53 -37.92 12.33
CA ALA A 50 -19.55 -38.71 12.99
C ALA A 50 -20.96 -38.37 12.51
N PHE A 51 -21.22 -37.08 12.26
CA PHE A 51 -22.53 -36.60 11.78
C PHE A 51 -22.63 -36.42 10.26
N ASN A 52 -21.63 -36.85 9.49
CA ASN A 52 -21.55 -36.72 8.03
C ASN A 52 -21.82 -35.32 7.51
N ARG A 53 -21.28 -34.28 8.20
CA ARG A 53 -21.49 -32.86 7.89
C ARG A 53 -20.35 -32.21 7.12
N GLN A 54 -19.44 -32.98 6.53
CA GLN A 54 -18.29 -32.45 5.79
C GLN A 54 -18.71 -31.51 4.64
N GLY A 55 -19.79 -31.80 3.94
CA GLY A 55 -20.30 -30.98 2.84
C GLY A 55 -20.69 -29.58 3.30
N LYS A 56 -21.37 -29.47 4.45
CA LYS A 56 -21.80 -28.20 5.01
C LYS A 56 -20.61 -27.34 5.48
N GLU A 57 -19.60 -27.96 6.10
CA GLU A 57 -18.40 -27.24 6.53
C GLU A 57 -17.56 -26.82 5.31
N MET A 58 -17.49 -27.61 4.26
CA MET A 58 -16.84 -27.24 3.01
C MET A 58 -17.53 -26.05 2.34
N GLU A 59 -18.86 -26.02 2.34
CA GLU A 59 -19.62 -24.90 1.80
C GLU A 59 -19.37 -23.61 2.61
N ARG A 60 -19.40 -23.70 3.95
CA ARG A 60 -19.10 -22.60 4.86
C ARG A 60 -17.69 -22.04 4.65
N PHE A 61 -16.70 -22.93 4.50
CA PHE A 61 -15.32 -22.55 4.21
C PHE A 61 -15.19 -21.91 2.82
N SER A 62 -15.82 -22.52 1.80
CA SER A 62 -15.80 -22.00 0.42
C SER A 62 -16.40 -20.60 0.32
N GLN A 63 -17.52 -20.35 1.03
CA GLN A 63 -18.13 -19.04 1.09
C GLN A 63 -17.19 -18.01 1.72
N ALA A 64 -16.61 -18.31 2.90
CA ALA A 64 -15.67 -17.40 3.56
C ALA A 64 -14.41 -17.15 2.73
N ASN A 65 -13.91 -18.18 2.04
CA ASN A 65 -12.78 -18.06 1.12
C ASN A 65 -13.13 -17.18 -0.11
N GLY A 66 -14.34 -17.35 -0.67
CA GLY A 66 -14.82 -16.51 -1.77
C GLY A 66 -14.93 -15.03 -1.38
N GLU A 67 -15.44 -14.76 -0.17
CA GLU A 67 -15.49 -13.41 0.38
C GLU A 67 -14.07 -12.81 0.59
N LEU A 68 -13.12 -13.60 1.06
CA LEU A 68 -11.72 -13.18 1.22
C LEU A 68 -11.08 -12.94 -0.15
N ALA A 69 -11.26 -13.85 -1.11
CA ALA A 69 -10.69 -13.72 -2.45
C ALA A 69 -11.21 -12.47 -3.18
N SER A 70 -12.51 -12.19 -3.13
CA SER A 70 -13.10 -11.00 -3.73
C SER A 70 -12.54 -9.70 -3.11
N MET A 71 -12.35 -9.69 -1.80
CA MET A 71 -11.80 -8.54 -1.08
C MET A 71 -10.30 -8.35 -1.36
N THR A 72 -9.55 -9.45 -1.50
CA THR A 72 -8.13 -9.44 -1.88
C THR A 72 -7.96 -8.87 -3.29
N ILE A 73 -8.80 -9.29 -4.24
CA ILE A 73 -8.79 -8.78 -5.61
C ILE A 73 -9.12 -7.28 -5.62
N LEU A 74 -10.14 -6.85 -4.88
CA LEU A 74 -10.52 -5.44 -4.80
C LEU A 74 -9.40 -4.58 -4.22
N SER A 75 -8.81 -5.00 -3.09
CA SER A 75 -7.66 -4.35 -2.48
C SER A 75 -6.47 -4.30 -3.43
N GLY A 76 -6.18 -5.40 -4.12
CA GLY A 76 -5.11 -5.48 -5.12
C GLY A 76 -5.34 -4.51 -6.30
N ARG A 77 -6.57 -4.38 -6.81
CA ARG A 77 -6.91 -3.43 -7.88
C ARG A 77 -6.68 -1.98 -7.43
N VAL A 78 -7.13 -1.61 -6.22
CA VAL A 78 -6.92 -0.26 -5.68
C VAL A 78 -5.42 0.03 -5.51
N THR A 79 -4.66 -0.92 -4.99
CA THR A 79 -3.21 -0.77 -4.85
C THR A 79 -2.50 -0.68 -6.20
N ALA A 80 -2.94 -1.45 -7.20
CA ALA A 80 -2.37 -1.43 -8.54
C ALA A 80 -2.56 -0.09 -9.27
N LEU A 81 -3.63 0.67 -8.94
CA LEU A 81 -3.85 2.01 -9.50
C LEU A 81 -2.83 3.05 -9.03
N LEU A 82 -2.09 2.77 -7.96
CA LEU A 82 -1.12 3.69 -7.39
C LEU A 82 -0.02 4.04 -8.42
N MET A 83 0.54 3.03 -9.09
CA MET A 83 1.61 3.25 -10.07
C MET A 83 1.15 4.06 -11.31
N PRO A 84 0.03 3.73 -11.98
CA PRO A 84 -0.47 4.54 -13.09
C PRO A 84 -0.78 5.99 -12.70
N VAL A 85 -1.39 6.23 -11.54
CA VAL A 85 -1.68 7.60 -11.08
C VAL A 85 -0.40 8.40 -10.89
N ILE A 86 0.61 7.84 -10.26
CA ILE A 86 1.90 8.49 -10.09
C ILE A 86 2.54 8.77 -11.44
N GLN A 87 2.51 7.80 -12.37
CA GLN A 87 3.09 7.97 -13.71
C GLN A 87 2.39 9.07 -14.53
N VAL A 88 1.06 9.18 -14.43
CA VAL A 88 0.31 10.25 -15.09
C VAL A 88 0.70 11.62 -14.53
N ILE A 89 0.74 11.76 -13.21
CA ILE A 89 1.13 13.03 -12.56
C ILE A 89 2.56 13.39 -12.96
N PHE A 90 3.48 12.42 -12.97
CA PHE A 90 4.86 12.62 -13.42
C PHE A 90 4.93 13.07 -14.87
N GLY A 91 4.26 12.34 -15.77
CA GLY A 91 4.27 12.65 -17.20
C GLY A 91 3.71 14.04 -17.49
N VAL A 92 2.58 14.41 -16.87
CA VAL A 92 1.99 15.75 -17.01
C VAL A 92 2.93 16.83 -16.47
N THR A 93 3.54 16.60 -15.32
CA THR A 93 4.49 17.58 -14.72
C THR A 93 5.71 17.76 -15.62
N THR A 94 6.30 16.67 -16.10
CA THR A 94 7.47 16.72 -17.00
C THR A 94 7.14 17.40 -18.32
N ALA A 95 5.99 17.06 -18.92
CA ALA A 95 5.53 17.70 -20.16
C ALA A 95 5.30 19.21 -19.98
N ALA A 96 4.70 19.61 -18.87
CA ALA A 96 4.48 21.02 -18.57
C ALA A 96 5.80 21.79 -18.39
N VAL A 97 6.76 21.21 -17.65
CA VAL A 97 8.08 21.82 -17.45
C VAL A 97 8.87 21.90 -18.75
N MET A 98 8.85 20.85 -19.58
CA MET A 98 9.51 20.86 -20.89
C MET A 98 8.86 21.87 -21.84
N GLY A 99 7.52 21.92 -21.88
CA GLY A 99 6.81 22.86 -22.73
C GLY A 99 7.07 24.32 -22.38
N MET A 100 7.01 24.66 -21.08
CA MET A 100 7.29 26.03 -20.64
C MET A 100 8.78 26.36 -20.68
N GLY A 101 9.64 25.42 -20.32
CA GLY A 101 11.09 25.60 -20.39
C GLY A 101 11.58 25.82 -21.82
N SER A 102 11.01 25.13 -22.81
CA SER A 102 11.34 25.35 -24.22
C SER A 102 10.98 26.76 -24.70
N TRP A 103 9.88 27.32 -24.18
CA TRP A 103 9.52 28.73 -24.42
C TRP A 103 10.60 29.71 -23.89
N TYR A 104 11.06 29.53 -22.65
CA TYR A 104 12.12 30.37 -22.06
C TYR A 104 13.46 30.20 -22.78
N VAL A 105 13.78 29.00 -23.24
CA VAL A 105 14.97 28.76 -24.06
C VAL A 105 14.87 29.48 -25.39
N SER A 106 13.71 29.43 -26.08
CA SER A 106 13.51 30.13 -27.34
C SER A 106 13.53 31.66 -27.19
N ALA A 107 13.14 32.18 -26.03
CA ALA A 107 13.25 33.60 -25.72
C ALA A 107 14.67 34.04 -25.32
N GLY A 108 15.62 33.11 -25.21
CA GLY A 108 17.00 33.39 -24.81
C GLY A 108 17.19 33.66 -23.32
N GLU A 109 16.15 33.42 -22.49
CA GLU A 109 16.15 33.69 -21.06
C GLU A 109 16.69 32.50 -20.23
N MET A 110 16.87 31.31 -20.85
CA MET A 110 17.31 30.11 -20.19
C MET A 110 18.21 29.26 -21.12
N ALA A 111 19.28 28.70 -20.57
CA ALA A 111 20.12 27.78 -21.30
C ALA A 111 19.46 26.39 -21.44
N VAL A 112 19.72 25.70 -22.53
CA VAL A 112 19.22 24.33 -22.75
C VAL A 112 19.68 23.38 -21.63
N GLY A 113 20.91 23.59 -21.11
CA GLY A 113 21.45 22.83 -19.99
C GLY A 113 20.62 22.96 -18.71
N ASP A 114 20.08 24.15 -18.42
CA ASP A 114 19.24 24.41 -17.24
C ASP A 114 17.90 23.68 -17.36
N LEU A 115 17.34 23.60 -18.58
CA LEU A 115 16.10 22.86 -18.84
C LEU A 115 16.29 21.36 -18.57
N VAL A 116 17.41 20.80 -19.04
CA VAL A 116 17.76 19.39 -18.80
C VAL A 116 17.99 19.13 -17.31
N ALA A 117 18.75 20.02 -16.64
CA ALA A 117 18.98 19.91 -15.19
C ALA A 117 17.68 19.97 -14.39
N ASN A 118 16.75 20.88 -14.71
CA ASN A 118 15.45 20.97 -14.08
C ASN A 118 14.63 19.70 -14.22
N SER A 119 14.65 19.07 -15.42
CA SER A 119 13.96 17.79 -15.66
C SER A 119 14.53 16.67 -14.80
N GLN A 120 15.85 16.65 -14.64
CA GLN A 120 16.53 15.67 -13.79
C GLN A 120 16.19 15.87 -12.32
N TYR A 121 16.15 17.11 -11.83
CA TYR A 121 15.75 17.40 -10.45
C TYR A 121 14.30 16.98 -10.16
N ILE A 122 13.38 17.17 -11.10
CA ILE A 122 11.99 16.71 -10.95
C ILE A 122 11.97 15.18 -10.76
N SER A 123 12.71 14.46 -11.60
CA SER A 123 12.81 12.99 -11.50
C SER A 123 13.39 12.55 -10.15
N MET A 124 14.43 13.22 -9.66
CA MET A 124 15.02 12.92 -8.35
C MET A 124 14.06 13.20 -7.19
N ILE A 125 13.35 14.33 -7.22
CA ILE A 125 12.35 14.68 -6.19
C ILE A 125 11.23 13.64 -6.17
N LEU A 126 10.78 13.22 -7.34
CA LEU A 126 9.72 12.20 -7.43
C LEU A 126 10.18 10.85 -6.85
N ALA A 127 11.38 10.41 -7.22
CA ALA A 127 11.97 9.19 -6.68
C ALA A 127 12.10 9.27 -5.14
N ALA A 128 12.50 10.42 -4.59
CA ALA A 128 12.59 10.65 -3.15
C ALA A 128 11.21 10.58 -2.47
N ILE A 129 10.16 11.16 -3.07
CA ILE A 129 8.79 11.08 -2.55
C ILE A 129 8.28 9.63 -2.55
N MET A 130 8.56 8.87 -3.60
CA MET A 130 8.22 7.45 -3.70
C MET A 130 8.90 6.63 -2.59
N MET A 131 10.19 6.88 -2.36
CA MET A 131 10.95 6.22 -1.31
C MET A 131 10.41 6.55 0.09
N LEU A 132 10.04 7.82 0.32
CA LEU A 132 9.41 8.26 1.55
C LEU A 132 8.06 7.58 1.79
N ALA A 133 7.22 7.45 0.76
CA ALA A 133 5.94 6.75 0.85
C ALA A 133 6.12 5.28 1.25
N LEU A 134 7.15 4.60 0.73
CA LEU A 134 7.50 3.22 1.08
C LEU A 134 7.92 3.10 2.56
N VAL A 135 8.74 4.04 3.05
CA VAL A 135 9.15 4.09 4.45
C VAL A 135 7.95 4.30 5.37
N ILE A 136 7.04 5.23 5.03
CA ILE A 136 5.82 5.47 5.81
C ILE A 136 4.95 4.21 5.87
N MET A 137 4.86 3.44 4.79
CA MET A 137 4.10 2.20 4.76
C MET A 137 4.70 1.10 5.65
N LEU A 138 6.01 1.03 5.76
CA LEU A 138 6.72 0.04 6.59
C LEU A 138 6.83 0.44 8.06
N PHE A 139 6.74 1.74 8.36
CA PHE A 139 6.94 2.27 9.71
C PHE A 139 6.06 1.61 10.79
N PRO A 140 4.73 1.40 10.61
CA PRO A 140 3.89 0.78 11.64
C PRO A 140 4.32 -0.64 11.99
N VAL A 141 4.76 -1.41 10.99
CA VAL A 141 5.23 -2.79 11.19
C VAL A 141 6.54 -2.79 11.96
N SER A 142 7.49 -1.96 11.55
CA SER A 142 8.79 -1.81 12.22
C SER A 142 8.64 -1.33 13.66
N TYR A 143 7.74 -0.37 13.91
CA TYR A 143 7.44 0.12 15.24
C TYR A 143 6.83 -0.96 16.14
N ALA A 144 5.89 -1.77 15.62
CA ALA A 144 5.29 -2.86 16.38
C ALA A 144 6.33 -3.94 16.75
N CYS A 145 7.24 -4.27 15.82
CA CYS A 145 8.35 -5.19 16.09
C CYS A 145 9.31 -4.64 17.15
N ALA A 146 9.70 -3.37 17.02
CA ALA A 146 10.59 -2.72 17.99
C ALA A 146 9.96 -2.68 19.40
N LYS A 147 8.66 -2.40 19.50
CA LYS A 147 7.94 -2.42 20.78
C LYS A 147 7.97 -3.80 21.43
N ARG A 148 7.72 -4.88 20.67
CA ARG A 148 7.77 -6.26 21.19
C ARG A 148 9.17 -6.64 21.66
N ILE A 149 10.21 -6.25 20.92
CA ILE A 149 11.59 -6.48 21.32
C ILE A 149 11.88 -5.74 22.63
N ALA A 150 11.50 -4.49 22.74
CA ALA A 150 11.67 -3.70 23.96
C ALA A 150 10.94 -4.31 25.18
N GLU A 151 9.73 -4.83 24.98
CA GLU A 151 9.00 -5.54 26.04
C GLU A 151 9.77 -6.74 26.55
N VAL A 152 10.32 -7.56 25.66
CA VAL A 152 11.11 -8.75 26.04
C VAL A 152 12.40 -8.35 26.74
N LEU A 153 13.12 -7.33 26.25
CA LEU A 153 14.37 -6.86 26.86
C LEU A 153 14.17 -6.23 28.24
N ASN A 154 13.03 -5.60 28.47
CA ASN A 154 12.68 -4.97 29.74
C ASN A 154 12.00 -5.93 30.74
N THR A 155 11.74 -7.17 30.34
CA THR A 155 11.14 -8.17 31.24
C THR A 155 12.24 -8.76 32.13
N GLU A 156 12.20 -8.48 33.42
CA GLU A 156 13.08 -9.12 34.39
C GLU A 156 12.71 -10.60 34.57
N SER A 157 13.71 -11.48 34.55
CA SER A 157 13.48 -12.89 34.80
C SER A 157 12.98 -13.09 36.23
N SER A 158 11.80 -13.70 36.40
CA SER A 158 11.26 -14.03 37.71
C SER A 158 11.99 -15.23 38.38
N ILE A 159 12.87 -15.90 37.63
CA ILE A 159 13.68 -17.04 38.12
C ILE A 159 15.09 -16.51 38.34
N LYS A 160 15.49 -16.42 39.61
CA LYS A 160 16.89 -16.20 40.04
C LYS A 160 17.61 -17.52 40.20
#